data_25bd0f00571e98ca0df7d2c6c9926550
#
_entry.id   25bd0f00571e98ca0df7d2c6c9926550
#
_cell.length_a   1.000
_cell.length_b   1.000
_cell.length_c   1.000
_cell.angle_alpha   90.00
_cell.angle_beta   90.00
_cell.angle_gamma   90.00
#
_symmetry.space_group_name_H-M   'P 1'
#
loop_
_entity.id
_entity.type
_entity.pdbx_description
1 polymer ?
#
loop_
_entity_poly.entity_id
_entity_poly.type
_entity_poly.pdbx_seq_one_letter_code
_entity_poly.pdbx_strand_id
1 'polypeptide(L)'
;MAAFFASCNDEETGKETKWFYAPEAGVSGTTVEVSCRTKFGDGVLSSAQAGFAYAPIRSDDTGSFTETTDVTVDGQVMSCRLTGLDAETSYLIYAYVDMGSGGRMQSKPVVVKTGVDPVLPDDPRFGVPDCSQVTASSATVSCTFDYTGGKEVSEAYFL
;
A
#
# COMPACT_ATOMS: atom_id res chain seq x y z
N MET A 1 13.55 26.60 10.84
CA MET A 1 12.64 27.17 11.84
C MET A 1 11.42 26.25 11.85
N ALA A 2 11.36 25.34 12.81
CA ALA A 2 10.31 24.33 12.89
C ALA A 2 9.05 24.96 13.51
N ALA A 3 7.98 24.99 12.75
CA ALA A 3 6.68 25.41 13.27
C ALA A 3 6.02 24.25 14.01
N PHE A 4 6.08 24.28 15.31
CA PHE A 4 5.26 23.46 16.20
C PHE A 4 3.81 23.95 16.12
N PHE A 5 2.93 23.11 15.64
CA PHE A 5 1.51 23.39 15.68
C PHE A 5 0.96 23.04 17.06
N ALA A 6 0.42 24.08 17.70
CA ALA A 6 -0.25 23.96 18.99
C ALA A 6 -1.45 23.03 18.90
N SER A 7 -1.46 22.07 19.79
CA SER A 7 -2.57 21.18 20.08
C SER A 7 -3.81 21.98 20.50
N CYS A 8 -4.89 21.90 19.72
CA CYS A 8 -6.20 22.12 20.29
C CYS A 8 -6.66 20.83 20.98
N ASN A 9 -6.86 20.95 22.26
CA ASN A 9 -7.41 19.93 23.14
C ASN A 9 -8.84 19.58 22.69
N ASP A 10 -9.01 18.37 22.12
CA ASP A 10 -10.29 17.68 22.11
C ASP A 10 -10.04 16.29 22.69
N GLU A 11 -10.71 16.00 23.80
CA GLU A 11 -10.76 14.67 24.40
C GLU A 11 -11.55 13.72 23.50
N GLU A 12 -10.93 13.32 22.38
CA GLU A 12 -11.41 12.21 21.57
C GLU A 12 -10.59 10.96 21.84
N THR A 13 -11.26 9.88 22.11
CA THR A 13 -10.71 8.55 22.35
C THR A 13 -9.62 8.18 21.33
N GLY A 14 -8.42 8.33 21.73
CA GLY A 14 -7.14 7.73 21.31
C GLY A 14 -6.72 7.73 19.86
N LYS A 15 -7.56 7.59 18.85
CA LYS A 15 -7.15 7.31 17.46
C LYS A 15 -7.80 8.19 16.38
N GLU A 16 -8.76 9.02 16.71
CA GLU A 16 -9.51 9.85 15.76
C GLU A 16 -9.20 11.33 15.91
N THR A 17 -9.48 12.11 14.88
CA THR A 17 -9.50 13.57 14.93
C THR A 17 -10.88 14.09 14.58
N LYS A 18 -11.10 15.39 14.67
CA LYS A 18 -12.37 16.04 14.31
C LYS A 18 -12.82 15.68 12.88
N TRP A 19 -11.87 15.50 11.95
CA TRP A 19 -12.14 15.34 10.51
C TRP A 19 -11.81 13.96 9.95
N PHE A 20 -11.09 13.13 10.71
CA PHE A 20 -10.63 11.82 10.25
C PHE A 20 -10.91 10.75 11.29
N TYR A 21 -11.31 9.58 10.83
CA TYR A 21 -11.15 8.34 11.57
C TYR A 21 -9.68 7.90 11.60
N ALA A 22 -9.37 6.89 12.38
CA ALA A 22 -8.03 6.31 12.36
C ALA A 22 -7.73 5.73 10.96
N PRO A 23 -6.56 6.01 10.38
CA PRO A 23 -6.14 5.30 9.17
C PRO A 23 -5.96 3.80 9.45
N GLU A 24 -6.33 3.00 8.45
CA GLU A 24 -6.10 1.56 8.45
C GLU A 24 -5.03 1.23 7.40
N ALA A 25 -4.16 0.28 7.71
CA ALA A 25 -3.10 -0.10 6.80
C ALA A 25 -2.90 -1.62 6.77
N GLY A 26 -2.83 -2.16 5.56
CA GLY A 26 -2.47 -3.55 5.28
C GLY A 26 -1.06 -3.62 4.68
N VAL A 27 -0.27 -4.59 5.10
CA VAL A 27 1.13 -4.76 4.66
C VAL A 27 1.26 -6.04 3.85
N SER A 28 1.92 -5.95 2.70
CA SER A 28 2.31 -7.08 1.86
C SER A 28 3.75 -6.88 1.38
N GLY A 29 4.70 -7.56 1.99
CA GLY A 29 6.13 -7.34 1.72
C GLY A 29 6.53 -5.89 1.97
N THR A 30 7.11 -5.24 0.97
CA THR A 30 7.52 -3.83 0.98
C THR A 30 6.43 -2.86 0.50
N THR A 31 5.20 -3.38 0.32
CA THR A 31 4.04 -2.60 -0.09
C THR A 31 3.08 -2.40 1.08
N VAL A 32 2.53 -1.20 1.20
CA VAL A 32 1.51 -0.86 2.19
C VAL A 32 0.28 -0.30 1.47
N GLU A 33 -0.88 -0.91 1.69
CA GLU A 33 -2.17 -0.37 1.30
C GLU A 33 -2.74 0.38 2.50
N VAL A 34 -2.97 1.68 2.34
CA VAL A 34 -3.49 2.52 3.40
C VAL A 34 -4.81 3.14 2.99
N SER A 35 -5.75 3.17 3.92
CA SER A 35 -7.03 3.83 3.77
C SER A 35 -7.36 4.69 4.98
N CYS A 36 -8.12 5.74 4.75
CA CYS A 36 -8.59 6.60 5.81
C CYS A 36 -10.00 7.08 5.49
N ARG A 37 -10.91 6.86 6.41
CA ARG A 37 -12.25 7.44 6.33
C ARG A 37 -12.24 8.84 6.91
N THR A 38 -12.88 9.76 6.19
CA THR A 38 -13.04 11.15 6.63
C THR A 38 -14.43 11.40 7.20
N LYS A 39 -14.57 12.50 7.91
CA LYS A 39 -15.85 13.01 8.45
C LYS A 39 -16.36 14.21 7.60
N PHE A 40 -15.80 14.41 6.43
CA PHE A 40 -16.29 15.42 5.50
C PHE A 40 -17.61 14.97 4.88
N GLY A 41 -18.47 15.94 4.56
CA GLY A 41 -19.70 15.65 3.85
C GLY A 41 -19.47 15.08 2.46
N ASP A 42 -20.45 14.36 1.93
CA ASP A 42 -20.36 13.80 0.57
C ASP A 42 -20.10 14.87 -0.47
N GLY A 43 -19.20 14.62 -1.38
CA GLY A 43 -18.81 15.54 -2.45
C GLY A 43 -17.88 16.68 -2.03
N VAL A 44 -17.47 16.77 -0.76
CA VAL A 44 -16.52 17.78 -0.29
C VAL A 44 -15.08 17.34 -0.55
N LEU A 45 -14.82 16.05 -0.50
CA LEU A 45 -13.49 15.48 -0.70
C LEU A 45 -13.24 15.22 -2.19
N SER A 46 -12.12 15.72 -2.70
CA SER A 46 -11.63 15.42 -4.04
C SER A 46 -10.22 14.83 -3.98
N SER A 47 -9.87 13.98 -4.94
CA SER A 47 -8.53 13.39 -5.03
C SER A 47 -7.43 14.44 -5.20
N ALA A 48 -7.76 15.60 -5.81
CA ALA A 48 -6.80 16.69 -5.99
C ALA A 48 -6.38 17.37 -4.66
N GLN A 49 -7.17 17.18 -3.61
CA GLN A 49 -6.92 17.79 -2.30
C GLN A 49 -6.49 16.76 -1.26
N ALA A 50 -6.67 15.47 -1.54
CA ALA A 50 -6.38 14.37 -0.64
C ALA A 50 -4.97 13.83 -0.86
N GLY A 51 -4.31 13.39 0.21
CA GLY A 51 -3.00 12.77 0.14
C GLY A 51 -2.68 11.97 1.38
N PHE A 52 -1.61 11.20 1.27
CA PHE A 52 -0.97 10.55 2.41
C PHE A 52 0.47 11.02 2.50
N ALA A 53 0.95 11.15 3.73
CA ALA A 53 2.33 11.43 4.02
C ALA A 53 2.90 10.29 4.88
N TYR A 54 4.11 9.86 4.58
CA TYR A 54 4.76 8.77 5.26
C TYR A 54 6.26 9.02 5.44
N ALA A 55 6.82 8.52 6.52
CA ALA A 55 8.24 8.59 6.81
C ALA A 55 8.70 7.32 7.54
N PRO A 56 9.93 6.83 7.29
CA PRO A 56 10.51 5.76 8.07
C PRO A 56 10.80 6.26 9.48
N ILE A 57 10.50 5.43 10.48
CA ILE A 57 10.84 5.70 11.87
C ILE A 57 12.28 5.21 12.10
N ARG A 58 13.20 6.15 12.29
CA ARG A 58 14.59 5.88 12.63
C ARG A 58 14.88 6.36 14.06
N SER A 59 15.84 5.73 14.71
CA SER A 59 16.15 6.01 16.11
C SER A 59 16.70 7.42 16.37
N ASP A 60 17.19 8.09 15.34
CA ASP A 60 17.95 9.33 15.40
C ASP A 60 17.33 10.50 14.61
N ASP A 61 16.33 10.22 13.77
CA ASP A 61 15.62 11.26 13.01
C ASP A 61 14.22 10.76 12.60
N THR A 62 13.20 11.59 12.84
CA THR A 62 11.96 11.49 12.10
C THR A 62 12.24 12.05 10.71
N GLY A 63 12.61 11.19 9.78
CA GLY A 63 12.95 11.55 8.42
C GLY A 63 11.92 12.46 7.77
N SER A 64 12.32 13.19 6.75
CA SER A 64 11.40 14.01 5.96
C SER A 64 10.25 13.17 5.47
N PHE A 65 9.02 13.65 5.67
CA PHE A 65 7.84 12.97 5.14
C PHE A 65 7.84 13.02 3.60
N THR A 66 7.62 11.89 3.01
CA THR A 66 7.28 11.78 1.59
C THR A 66 5.77 11.89 1.45
N GLU A 67 5.32 12.72 0.53
CA GLU A 67 3.89 12.91 0.26
C GLU A 67 3.50 12.23 -1.05
N THR A 68 2.30 11.65 -1.08
CA THR A 68 1.69 11.14 -2.29
C THR A 68 0.30 11.73 -2.46
N THR A 69 0.00 12.12 -3.69
CA THR A 69 -1.31 12.60 -4.15
C THR A 69 -1.95 11.60 -5.11
N ASP A 70 -1.31 10.45 -5.34
CA ASP A 70 -1.89 9.33 -6.08
C ASP A 70 -2.87 8.58 -5.16
N VAL A 71 -4.02 9.18 -4.98
CA VAL A 71 -5.05 8.76 -4.03
C VAL A 71 -6.37 8.54 -4.75
N THR A 72 -6.98 7.40 -4.48
CA THR A 72 -8.37 7.14 -4.86
C THR A 72 -9.29 7.66 -3.76
N VAL A 73 -10.31 8.40 -4.16
CA VAL A 73 -11.37 8.87 -3.25
C VAL A 73 -12.69 8.25 -3.69
N ASP A 74 -13.32 7.53 -2.78
CA ASP A 74 -14.64 6.94 -2.94
C ASP A 74 -15.54 7.37 -1.77
N GLY A 75 -16.44 8.32 -2.06
CA GLY A 75 -17.27 8.95 -1.04
C GLY A 75 -16.42 9.64 0.03
N GLN A 76 -16.47 9.10 1.24
CA GLN A 76 -15.72 9.61 2.40
C GLN A 76 -14.42 8.85 2.64
N VAL A 77 -14.07 7.87 1.82
CA VAL A 77 -12.87 7.06 1.98
C VAL A 77 -11.82 7.48 0.99
N MET A 78 -10.63 7.73 1.48
CA MET A 78 -9.43 7.93 0.69
C MET A 78 -8.48 6.75 0.87
N SER A 79 -7.85 6.30 -0.19
CA SER A 79 -6.92 5.17 -0.18
C SER A 79 -5.78 5.36 -1.16
N CYS A 80 -4.64 4.78 -0.84
CA CYS A 80 -3.52 4.68 -1.76
C CYS A 80 -2.70 3.42 -1.50
N ARG A 81 -1.84 3.10 -2.46
CA ARG A 81 -0.88 2.01 -2.36
C ARG A 81 0.54 2.59 -2.37
N LEU A 82 1.24 2.42 -1.27
CA LEU A 82 2.63 2.82 -1.12
C LEU A 82 3.53 1.65 -1.53
N THR A 83 4.41 1.87 -2.47
CA THR A 83 5.33 0.86 -3.01
C THR A 83 6.78 1.31 -2.89
N GLY A 84 7.72 0.36 -2.98
CA GLY A 84 9.16 0.67 -2.93
C GLY A 84 9.62 1.10 -1.55
N LEU A 85 8.92 0.68 -0.50
CA LEU A 85 9.34 0.92 0.87
C LEU A 85 10.50 -0.01 1.26
N ASP A 86 11.33 0.44 2.19
CA ASP A 86 12.40 -0.41 2.72
C ASP A 86 11.82 -1.61 3.48
N ALA A 87 12.42 -2.79 3.31
CA ALA A 87 12.01 -4.00 4.01
C ALA A 87 12.27 -3.87 5.53
N GLU A 88 11.46 -4.59 6.33
CA GLU A 88 11.55 -4.66 7.79
C GLU A 88 11.62 -3.30 8.52
N THR A 89 11.13 -2.26 7.86
CA THR A 89 11.18 -0.88 8.33
C THR A 89 9.84 -0.42 8.85
N SER A 90 9.84 0.26 10.00
CA SER A 90 8.63 0.88 10.54
C SER A 90 8.41 2.24 9.90
N TYR A 91 7.18 2.48 9.45
CA TYR A 91 6.75 3.74 8.86
C TYR A 91 5.66 4.40 9.68
N LEU A 92 5.74 5.71 9.80
CA LEU A 92 4.67 6.56 10.29
C LEU A 92 3.90 7.09 9.08
N ILE A 93 2.58 6.89 9.04
CA ILE A 93 1.74 7.27 7.91
C ILE A 93 0.54 8.05 8.44
N TYR A 94 0.22 9.18 7.81
CA TYR A 94 -1.02 9.90 8.07
C TYR A 94 -1.69 10.36 6.77
N ALA A 95 -3.01 10.47 6.83
CA ALA A 95 -3.81 11.05 5.77
C ALA A 95 -3.92 12.56 5.95
N TYR A 96 -3.97 13.31 4.85
CA TYR A 96 -4.23 14.74 4.89
C TYR A 96 -5.18 15.19 3.78
N VAL A 97 -5.82 16.33 4.03
CA VAL A 97 -6.60 17.06 3.02
C VAL A 97 -6.16 18.51 3.04
N ASP A 98 -5.83 19.04 1.87
CA ASP A 98 -5.46 20.43 1.69
C ASP A 98 -6.68 21.23 1.23
N MET A 99 -7.13 22.14 2.07
CA MET A 99 -8.28 23.01 1.82
C MET A 99 -7.86 24.38 1.27
N GLY A 100 -6.66 24.49 0.70
CA GLY A 100 -6.15 25.74 0.19
C GLY A 100 -6.06 26.81 1.27
N SER A 101 -6.85 27.89 1.13
CA SER A 101 -6.88 28.98 2.14
C SER A 101 -7.38 28.54 3.52
N GLY A 102 -8.07 27.39 3.61
CA GLY A 102 -8.51 26.78 4.86
C GLY A 102 -7.41 26.00 5.61
N GLY A 103 -6.22 25.88 4.99
CA GLY A 103 -5.09 25.14 5.55
C GLY A 103 -5.18 23.63 5.32
N ARG A 104 -4.19 22.94 5.86
CA ARG A 104 -4.12 21.47 5.79
C ARG A 104 -4.68 20.85 7.06
N MET A 105 -5.54 19.87 6.88
CA MET A 105 -6.06 19.03 7.95
C MET A 105 -5.44 17.65 7.81
N GLN A 106 -5.13 17.01 8.93
CA GLN A 106 -4.49 15.69 8.93
C GLN A 106 -5.08 14.76 9.97
N SER A 107 -4.99 13.46 9.70
CA SER A 107 -5.33 12.41 10.64
C SER A 107 -4.27 12.26 11.71
N LYS A 108 -4.58 11.49 12.77
CA LYS A 108 -3.52 10.90 13.60
C LYS A 108 -2.75 9.89 12.75
N PRO A 109 -1.46 9.71 13.02
CA PRO A 109 -0.67 8.74 12.28
C PRO A 109 -0.98 7.32 12.70
N VAL A 110 -0.77 6.39 11.76
CA VAL A 110 -0.66 4.96 12.02
C VAL A 110 0.80 4.54 11.83
N VAL A 111 1.23 3.58 12.64
CA VAL A 111 2.55 2.96 12.51
C VAL A 111 2.37 1.57 11.91
N VAL A 112 3.11 1.30 10.85
CA VAL A 112 3.16 -0.01 10.20
C VAL A 112 4.61 -0.45 10.05
N LYS A 113 4.86 -1.76 10.10
CA LYS A 113 6.17 -2.33 9.79
C LYS A 113 6.05 -3.13 8.50
N THR A 114 6.87 -2.80 7.51
CA THR A 114 6.98 -3.57 6.27
C THR A 114 7.61 -4.94 6.54
N GLY A 115 7.27 -5.90 5.71
CA GLY A 115 7.93 -7.21 5.68
C GLY A 115 9.06 -7.24 4.65
N VAL A 116 9.46 -8.45 4.32
CA VAL A 116 10.32 -8.73 3.17
C VAL A 116 9.42 -9.18 2.01
N ASP A 117 9.73 -8.73 0.81
CA ASP A 117 9.08 -9.29 -0.36
C ASP A 117 9.46 -10.77 -0.49
N PRO A 118 8.50 -11.63 -0.86
CA PRO A 118 8.83 -13.02 -1.08
C PRO A 118 9.95 -13.10 -2.10
N VAL A 119 11.03 -13.79 -1.76
CA VAL A 119 12.08 -14.12 -2.72
C VAL A 119 11.45 -15.09 -3.70
N LEU A 120 11.10 -14.58 -4.86
CA LEU A 120 10.63 -15.41 -5.94
C LEU A 120 11.82 -16.22 -6.45
N PRO A 121 11.69 -17.53 -6.66
CA PRO A 121 12.74 -18.26 -7.36
C PRO A 121 12.92 -17.57 -8.72
N ASP A 122 14.16 -17.23 -9.03
CA ASP A 122 14.53 -16.56 -10.30
C ASP A 122 14.18 -17.41 -11.53
N ASP A 123 13.85 -18.67 -11.31
CA ASP A 123 13.56 -19.64 -12.35
C ASP A 123 12.25 -20.40 -12.07
N PRO A 124 11.30 -20.40 -13.02
CA PRO A 124 10.09 -21.20 -12.90
C PRO A 124 10.45 -22.69 -12.84
N ARG A 125 9.91 -23.38 -11.83
CA ARG A 125 10.14 -24.80 -11.67
C ARG A 125 9.13 -25.58 -12.51
N PHE A 126 9.62 -26.29 -13.48
CA PHE A 126 8.83 -27.25 -14.24
C PHE A 126 8.94 -28.62 -13.57
N GLY A 127 7.81 -29.29 -13.44
CA GLY A 127 7.77 -30.71 -13.09
C GLY A 127 8.30 -31.59 -14.23
N VAL A 128 8.37 -32.87 -13.98
CA VAL A 128 8.72 -33.83 -15.04
C VAL A 128 7.55 -33.88 -16.02
N PRO A 129 7.81 -33.67 -17.33
CA PRO A 129 6.75 -33.79 -18.32
C PRO A 129 6.19 -35.22 -18.36
N ASP A 130 4.87 -35.34 -18.39
CA ASP A 130 4.17 -36.61 -18.59
C ASP A 130 3.60 -36.67 -20.01
N CYS A 131 3.74 -37.82 -20.63
CA CYS A 131 3.21 -38.06 -21.97
C CYS A 131 2.15 -39.16 -21.90
N SER A 132 0.92 -38.81 -22.22
CA SER A 132 -0.21 -39.72 -22.17
C SER A 132 -1.01 -39.71 -23.50
N GLN A 133 -1.95 -40.60 -23.63
CA GLN A 133 -2.86 -40.73 -24.80
C GLN A 133 -2.09 -40.73 -26.12
N VAL A 134 -0.99 -41.50 -26.18
CA VAL A 134 -0.18 -41.61 -27.39
C VAL A 134 -0.90 -42.46 -28.45
N THR A 135 -1.07 -41.91 -29.63
CA THR A 135 -1.60 -42.57 -30.82
C THR A 135 -0.54 -42.53 -31.92
N ALA A 136 -0.86 -43.08 -33.08
CA ALA A 136 0.05 -43.04 -34.24
C ALA A 136 0.31 -41.64 -34.77
N SER A 137 -0.54 -40.67 -34.43
CA SER A 137 -0.48 -39.29 -34.97
C SER A 137 -0.64 -38.20 -33.91
N SER A 138 -0.85 -38.52 -32.64
CA SER A 138 -1.03 -37.55 -31.57
C SER A 138 -0.56 -38.07 -30.21
N ALA A 139 -0.18 -37.17 -29.34
CA ALA A 139 0.10 -37.44 -27.95
C ALA A 139 -0.31 -36.21 -27.08
N THR A 140 -0.74 -36.47 -25.88
CA THR A 140 -0.95 -35.38 -24.88
C THR A 140 0.28 -35.28 -24.01
N VAL A 141 0.90 -34.11 -23.99
CA VAL A 141 2.03 -33.79 -23.12
C VAL A 141 1.56 -32.80 -22.07
N SER A 142 1.79 -33.08 -20.80
CA SER A 142 1.47 -32.20 -19.69
C SER A 142 2.69 -32.01 -18.78
N CYS A 143 2.81 -30.86 -18.20
CA CYS A 143 3.84 -30.55 -17.24
C CYS A 143 3.26 -29.68 -16.12
N THR A 144 3.58 -29.99 -14.88
CA THR A 144 3.25 -29.10 -13.76
C THR A 144 4.21 -27.90 -13.80
N PHE A 145 3.65 -26.75 -13.50
CA PHE A 145 4.40 -25.50 -13.49
C PHE A 145 4.20 -24.83 -12.13
N ASP A 146 5.28 -24.69 -11.40
CA ASP A 146 5.27 -24.01 -10.10
C ASP A 146 5.97 -22.65 -10.25
N TYR A 147 5.14 -21.62 -10.32
CA TYR A 147 5.59 -20.25 -10.40
C TYR A 147 4.76 -19.37 -9.48
N THR A 148 5.38 -18.97 -8.38
CA THR A 148 4.76 -18.09 -7.39
C THR A 148 5.12 -16.61 -7.61
N GLY A 149 5.81 -16.31 -8.70
CA GLY A 149 6.19 -14.94 -9.09
C GLY A 149 4.97 -14.13 -9.52
N GLY A 150 4.85 -12.93 -9.01
CA GLY A 150 3.76 -12.00 -9.38
C GLY A 150 3.82 -11.47 -10.82
N LYS A 151 4.61 -12.08 -11.71
CA LYS A 151 4.64 -11.77 -13.13
C LYS A 151 3.66 -12.66 -13.87
N GLU A 152 2.91 -12.08 -14.80
CA GLU A 152 2.08 -12.87 -15.70
C GLU A 152 2.93 -13.75 -16.60
N VAL A 153 2.57 -15.02 -16.68
CA VAL A 153 3.12 -15.93 -17.68
C VAL A 153 2.33 -15.70 -18.95
N SER A 154 2.96 -15.03 -19.93
CA SER A 154 2.30 -14.71 -21.20
C SER A 154 2.25 -15.88 -22.15
N GLU A 155 3.25 -16.77 -22.13
CA GLU A 155 3.38 -17.89 -23.04
C GLU A 155 4.17 -19.04 -22.40
N ALA A 156 3.78 -20.27 -22.70
CA ALA A 156 4.51 -21.48 -22.32
C ALA A 156 4.53 -22.46 -23.50
N TYR A 157 5.68 -23.08 -23.77
CA TYR A 157 5.87 -23.98 -24.89
C TYR A 157 6.52 -25.29 -24.45
N PHE A 158 6.18 -26.36 -25.16
CA PHE A 158 6.96 -27.59 -25.22
C PHE A 158 7.86 -27.55 -26.47
N LEU A 159 9.13 -27.82 -26.28
CA LEU A 159 10.12 -27.94 -27.34
C LEU A 159 10.47 -29.39 -27.62
#